data_c67f67dab0c9d170baf34ba9f0356628
#
_entry.id   c67f67dab0c9d170baf34ba9f0356628
#
_cell.length_a   1.000
_cell.length_b   1.000
_cell.length_c   1.000
_cell.angle_alpha   90.00
_cell.angle_beta   90.00
_cell.angle_gamma   90.00
#
_symmetry.space_group_name_H-M   'P 1'
#
loop_
_entity.id
_entity.type
_entity.pdbx_description
1 polymer ?
#
loop_
_entity_poly.entity_id
_entity_poly.type
_entity_poly.pdbx_seq_one_letter_code
_entity_poly.pdbx_strand_id
1 'polypeptide(L)'
;MRRVSIGVSTGTVAGLVIGGVGGRLAMFVLRLTSSPSLHGVETDDGFTIGVFSLATFFLLVLTTAIGVLAGLVYLVIRTWLPGRWRPWLFGAFGGLVGGALLIQPDGLDFRLLEPLSLAIAFFIAIPAGCGFAISASVERRFAEADEGTQTSATWMVGLIPLVLLLVTGPSGVALAAITIGAGLVARSVPMASVIWGSTTFVWIGRLALAVIAAIASVALVQDIAEIL
;
A
#
# COMPACT_ATOMS: atom_id res chain seq x y z
N MET A 1 16.01 -8.55 11.45
CA MET A 1 16.26 -8.25 10.02
C MET A 1 15.43 -9.13 9.08
N ARG A 2 15.38 -10.47 9.25
CA ARG A 2 14.59 -11.38 8.39
C ARG A 2 13.12 -10.97 8.22
N ARG A 3 12.41 -10.61 9.29
CA ARG A 3 11.00 -10.16 9.22
C ARG A 3 10.84 -8.89 8.39
N VAL A 4 11.77 -7.94 8.54
CA VAL A 4 11.77 -6.70 7.75
C VAL A 4 11.99 -7.02 6.26
N SER A 5 12.94 -7.89 5.95
CA SER A 5 13.19 -8.35 4.57
C SER A 5 11.95 -9.00 3.94
N ILE A 6 11.19 -9.81 4.68
CA ILE A 6 9.93 -10.40 4.19
C ILE A 6 8.91 -9.29 3.88
N GLY A 7 8.72 -8.33 4.77
CA GLY A 7 7.80 -7.20 4.54
C GLY A 7 8.20 -6.36 3.34
N VAL A 8 9.48 -6.01 3.22
CA VAL A 8 10.03 -5.24 2.10
C VAL A 8 9.87 -5.99 0.79
N SER A 9 10.29 -7.25 0.71
CA SER A 9 10.22 -8.02 -0.54
C SER A 9 8.78 -8.29 -0.99
N THR A 10 7.86 -8.59 -0.07
CA THR A 10 6.44 -8.75 -0.41
C THR A 10 5.80 -7.45 -0.83
N GLY A 11 6.13 -6.35 -0.15
CA GLY A 11 5.69 -5.00 -0.52
C GLY A 11 6.19 -4.60 -1.90
N THR A 12 7.47 -4.88 -2.22
CA THR A 12 8.06 -4.65 -3.54
C THR A 12 7.26 -5.34 -4.65
N VAL A 13 7.02 -6.65 -4.48
CA VAL A 13 6.31 -7.43 -5.51
C VAL A 13 4.86 -6.96 -5.65
N ALA A 14 4.15 -6.75 -4.55
CA ALA A 14 2.76 -6.30 -4.60
C ALA A 14 2.65 -4.87 -5.15
N GLY A 15 3.51 -3.96 -4.75
CA GLY A 15 3.55 -2.58 -5.26
C GLY A 15 3.84 -2.53 -6.76
N LEU A 16 4.81 -3.32 -7.24
CA LEU A 16 5.14 -3.39 -8.66
C LEU A 16 4.02 -4.03 -9.48
N VAL A 17 3.53 -5.21 -9.06
CA VAL A 17 2.58 -6.00 -9.86
C VAL A 17 1.17 -5.44 -9.76
N ILE A 18 0.66 -5.23 -8.56
CA ILE A 18 -0.73 -4.79 -8.37
C ILE A 18 -0.83 -3.27 -8.51
N GLY A 19 0.03 -2.52 -7.81
CA GLY A 19 0.04 -1.06 -7.90
C GLY A 19 0.49 -0.56 -9.27
N GLY A 20 1.66 -0.99 -9.74
CA GLY A 20 2.25 -0.52 -10.98
C GLY A 20 1.60 -1.10 -12.23
N VAL A 21 1.73 -2.41 -12.44
CA VAL A 21 1.17 -3.06 -13.65
C VAL A 21 -0.36 -3.04 -13.60
N GLY A 22 -0.97 -3.35 -12.45
CA GLY A 22 -2.43 -3.29 -12.26
C GLY A 22 -2.98 -1.89 -12.49
N GLY A 23 -2.34 -0.85 -11.97
CA GLY A 23 -2.70 0.55 -12.21
C GLY A 23 -2.65 0.92 -13.69
N ARG A 24 -1.61 0.47 -14.41
CA ARG A 24 -1.52 0.69 -15.87
C ARG A 24 -2.60 -0.05 -16.65
N LEU A 25 -2.93 -1.27 -16.25
CA LEU A 25 -4.04 -2.01 -16.87
C LEU A 25 -5.38 -1.32 -16.61
N ALA A 26 -5.61 -0.81 -15.39
CA ALA A 26 -6.81 -0.04 -15.08
C ALA A 26 -6.92 1.23 -15.93
N MET A 27 -5.84 2.00 -16.06
CA MET A 27 -5.79 3.17 -16.95
C MET A 27 -6.04 2.80 -18.41
N PHE A 28 -5.53 1.64 -18.86
CA PHE A 28 -5.79 1.15 -20.21
C PHE A 28 -7.27 0.80 -20.43
N VAL A 29 -7.90 0.13 -19.45
CA VAL A 29 -9.34 -0.18 -19.50
C VAL A 29 -10.16 1.10 -19.51
N LEU A 30 -9.88 2.06 -18.63
CA LEU A 30 -10.55 3.35 -18.58
C LEU A 30 -10.41 4.12 -19.90
N ARG A 31 -9.25 4.05 -20.55
CA ARG A 31 -9.07 4.61 -21.89
C ARG A 31 -9.98 3.98 -22.92
N LEU A 32 -10.16 2.66 -22.89
CA LEU A 32 -11.03 1.96 -23.85
C LEU A 32 -12.50 2.28 -23.67
N THR A 33 -12.90 2.65 -22.45
CA THR A 33 -14.29 2.99 -22.12
C THR A 33 -14.60 4.48 -22.23
N SER A 34 -13.58 5.35 -22.26
CA SER A 34 -13.73 6.79 -22.39
C SER A 34 -13.81 7.25 -23.86
N SER A 35 -14.29 8.48 -24.08
CA SER A 35 -14.43 9.07 -25.40
C SER A 35 -13.11 9.16 -26.15
N PRO A 36 -13.05 8.85 -27.47
CA PRO A 36 -11.84 8.97 -28.29
C PRO A 36 -11.20 10.39 -28.29
N SER A 37 -11.97 11.42 -27.99
CA SER A 37 -11.49 12.81 -27.89
C SER A 37 -10.49 13.04 -26.75
N LEU A 38 -10.42 12.12 -25.77
CA LEU A 38 -9.52 12.19 -24.63
C LEU A 38 -8.14 11.54 -24.89
N HIS A 39 -7.95 10.94 -26.06
CA HIS A 39 -6.66 10.35 -26.41
C HIS A 39 -5.61 11.43 -26.60
N GLY A 40 -4.50 11.34 -25.85
CA GLY A 40 -3.40 12.32 -25.89
C GLY A 40 -3.51 13.46 -24.87
N VAL A 41 -4.58 13.49 -24.05
CA VAL A 41 -4.68 14.41 -22.93
C VAL A 41 -3.77 13.96 -21.79
N GLU A 42 -3.08 14.89 -21.15
CA GLU A 42 -2.28 14.65 -19.95
C GLU A 42 -3.19 14.63 -18.72
N THR A 43 -2.94 13.64 -17.84
CA THR A 43 -3.55 13.56 -16.51
C THR A 43 -2.88 14.52 -15.53
N ASP A 44 -3.46 14.73 -14.35
CA ASP A 44 -2.89 15.57 -13.29
C ASP A 44 -1.47 15.17 -12.89
N ASP A 45 -1.17 13.88 -12.98
CA ASP A 45 0.16 13.33 -12.68
C ASP A 45 1.16 13.41 -13.85
N GLY A 46 0.81 14.12 -14.96
CA GLY A 46 1.67 14.28 -16.14
C GLY A 46 1.78 13.02 -17.01
N PHE A 47 0.80 12.10 -16.93
CA PHE A 47 0.75 10.90 -17.78
C PHE A 47 -0.08 11.16 -19.03
N THR A 48 0.51 10.96 -20.19
CA THR A 48 -0.26 10.97 -21.45
C THR A 48 -1.07 9.67 -21.57
N ILE A 49 -2.38 9.79 -21.71
CA ILE A 49 -3.28 8.66 -21.87
C ILE A 49 -2.89 7.84 -23.11
N GLY A 50 -2.38 6.61 -22.88
CA GLY A 50 -2.08 5.64 -23.94
C GLY A 50 -0.65 5.61 -24.45
N VAL A 51 0.29 6.34 -23.86
CA VAL A 51 1.69 6.34 -24.25
C VAL A 51 2.57 5.75 -23.14
N PHE A 52 3.49 4.85 -23.50
CA PHE A 52 4.55 4.42 -22.60
C PHE A 52 5.67 5.48 -22.62
N SER A 53 5.80 6.23 -21.53
CA SER A 53 6.76 7.31 -21.38
C SER A 53 7.64 7.07 -20.15
N LEU A 54 8.60 7.97 -19.91
CA LEU A 54 9.40 7.99 -18.68
C LEU A 54 8.51 8.10 -17.44
N ALA A 55 7.35 8.76 -17.54
CA ALA A 55 6.34 8.82 -16.48
C ALA A 55 5.80 7.43 -16.11
N THR A 56 5.67 6.49 -17.07
CA THR A 56 5.32 5.09 -16.76
C THR A 56 6.36 4.43 -15.86
N PHE A 57 7.63 4.63 -16.16
CA PHE A 57 8.71 4.09 -15.32
C PHE A 57 8.68 4.70 -13.92
N PHE A 58 8.49 6.01 -13.83
CA PHE A 58 8.35 6.70 -12.55
C PHE A 58 7.16 6.15 -11.73
N LEU A 59 6.01 5.93 -12.36
CA LEU A 59 4.85 5.32 -11.70
C LEU A 59 5.18 3.93 -11.12
N LEU A 60 5.86 3.07 -11.90
CA LEU A 60 6.26 1.74 -11.43
C LEU A 60 7.19 1.82 -10.22
N VAL A 61 8.14 2.75 -10.24
CA VAL A 61 9.07 2.98 -9.12
C VAL A 61 8.32 3.50 -7.90
N LEU A 62 7.44 4.48 -8.08
CA LEU A 62 6.66 5.09 -7.01
C LEU A 62 5.71 4.08 -6.35
N THR A 63 4.94 3.34 -7.14
CA THR A 63 4.01 2.32 -6.62
C THR A 63 4.75 1.18 -5.93
N THR A 64 5.94 0.82 -6.42
CA THR A 64 6.82 -0.14 -5.75
C THR A 64 7.30 0.38 -4.40
N ALA A 65 7.71 1.65 -4.33
CA ALA A 65 8.13 2.29 -3.09
C ALA A 65 6.97 2.36 -2.06
N ILE A 66 5.77 2.73 -2.51
CA ILE A 66 4.55 2.72 -1.68
C ILE A 66 4.25 1.29 -1.19
N GLY A 67 4.42 0.29 -2.04
CA GLY A 67 4.27 -1.12 -1.66
C GLY A 67 5.27 -1.56 -0.59
N VAL A 68 6.54 -1.15 -0.70
CA VAL A 68 7.57 -1.37 0.34
C VAL A 68 7.14 -0.74 1.66
N LEU A 69 6.67 0.51 1.62
CA LEU A 69 6.18 1.22 2.80
C LEU A 69 5.00 0.50 3.43
N ALA A 70 4.02 0.10 2.63
CA ALA A 70 2.85 -0.67 3.10
C ALA A 70 3.27 -2.01 3.73
N GLY A 71 4.28 -2.69 3.18
CA GLY A 71 4.85 -3.90 3.77
C GLY A 71 5.48 -3.68 5.14
N LEU A 72 6.19 -2.56 5.33
CA LEU A 72 6.74 -2.16 6.62
C LEU A 72 5.64 -1.82 7.62
N VAL A 73 4.67 -1.02 7.22
CA VAL A 73 3.50 -0.66 8.04
C VAL A 73 2.76 -1.92 8.50
N TYR A 74 2.54 -2.88 7.59
CA TYR A 74 1.91 -4.16 7.93
C TYR A 74 2.64 -4.90 9.05
N LEU A 75 3.97 -4.93 9.03
CA LEU A 75 4.76 -5.60 10.08
C LEU A 75 4.51 -5.02 11.47
N VAL A 76 4.25 -3.72 11.57
CA VAL A 76 3.93 -3.06 12.84
C VAL A 76 2.51 -3.37 13.29
N ILE A 77 1.54 -3.20 12.39
CA ILE A 77 0.12 -3.28 12.76
C ILE A 77 -0.41 -4.73 12.80
N ARG A 78 0.35 -5.71 12.28
CA ARG A 78 -0.12 -7.10 12.19
C ARG A 78 -0.51 -7.71 13.55
N THR A 79 0.12 -7.27 14.63
CA THR A 79 -0.21 -7.72 15.99
C THR A 79 -1.57 -7.21 16.49
N TRP A 80 -2.03 -6.10 15.95
CA TRP A 80 -3.33 -5.50 16.27
C TRP A 80 -4.48 -6.15 15.51
N LEU A 81 -4.18 -6.77 14.36
CA LEU A 81 -5.16 -7.42 13.51
C LEU A 81 -5.43 -8.88 13.99
N PRO A 82 -6.69 -9.33 14.06
CA PRO A 82 -7.03 -10.69 14.41
C PRO A 82 -6.55 -11.69 13.35
N GLY A 83 -5.85 -12.74 13.78
CA GLY A 83 -5.04 -13.65 12.96
C GLY A 83 -5.61 -14.04 11.60
N ARG A 84 -6.76 -14.75 11.58
CA ARG A 84 -7.37 -15.26 10.34
C ARG A 84 -7.91 -14.17 9.39
N TRP A 85 -8.20 -12.97 9.93
CA TRP A 85 -8.77 -11.86 9.18
C TRP A 85 -7.74 -10.85 8.70
N ARG A 86 -6.45 -11.01 9.06
CA ARG A 86 -5.38 -10.07 8.71
C ARG A 86 -5.36 -9.66 7.23
N PRO A 87 -5.40 -10.61 6.26
CA PRO A 87 -5.36 -10.23 4.85
C PRO A 87 -6.55 -9.36 4.43
N TRP A 88 -7.74 -9.74 4.86
CA TRP A 88 -8.97 -9.02 4.53
C TRP A 88 -9.03 -7.64 5.18
N LEU A 89 -8.67 -7.55 6.46
CA LEU A 89 -8.68 -6.26 7.18
C LEU A 89 -7.61 -5.31 6.67
N PHE A 90 -6.42 -5.81 6.36
CA PHE A 90 -5.38 -4.94 5.78
C PHE A 90 -5.67 -4.56 4.34
N GLY A 91 -6.29 -5.44 3.57
CA GLY A 91 -6.81 -5.12 2.25
C GLY A 91 -7.90 -4.04 2.31
N ALA A 92 -8.92 -4.21 3.16
CA ALA A 92 -9.97 -3.21 3.35
C ALA A 92 -9.39 -1.86 3.82
N PHE A 93 -8.47 -1.87 4.77
CA PHE A 93 -7.78 -0.67 5.24
C PHE A 93 -6.99 0.01 4.10
N GLY A 94 -6.29 -0.77 3.28
CA GLY A 94 -5.60 -0.27 2.09
C GLY A 94 -6.56 0.38 1.08
N GLY A 95 -7.71 -0.25 0.84
CA GLY A 95 -8.74 0.30 -0.04
C GLY A 95 -9.35 1.60 0.48
N LEU A 96 -9.67 1.66 1.77
CA LEU A 96 -10.22 2.87 2.39
C LEU A 96 -9.22 4.02 2.42
N VAL A 97 -8.03 3.78 2.94
CA VAL A 97 -7.01 4.84 3.07
C VAL A 97 -6.45 5.21 1.70
N GLY A 98 -6.15 4.21 0.85
CA GLY A 98 -5.66 4.45 -0.50
C GLY A 98 -6.70 5.15 -1.37
N GLY A 99 -7.97 4.72 -1.29
CA GLY A 99 -9.08 5.38 -1.99
C GLY A 99 -9.24 6.83 -1.56
N ALA A 100 -9.28 7.10 -0.26
CA ALA A 100 -9.40 8.48 0.26
C ALA A 100 -8.20 9.39 -0.08
N LEU A 101 -7.02 8.82 -0.32
CA LEU A 101 -5.84 9.60 -0.73
C LEU A 101 -5.77 9.83 -2.24
N LEU A 102 -6.32 8.92 -3.03
CA LEU A 102 -6.22 8.94 -4.49
C LEU A 102 -7.43 9.58 -5.17
N ILE A 103 -8.62 9.47 -4.56
CA ILE A 103 -9.84 10.06 -5.11
C ILE A 103 -9.93 11.51 -4.63
N GLN A 104 -9.73 12.44 -5.57
CA GLN A 104 -9.81 13.87 -5.30
C GLN A 104 -10.86 14.50 -6.22
N PRO A 105 -11.89 15.18 -5.68
CA PRO A 105 -12.97 15.75 -6.48
C PRO A 105 -12.50 16.78 -7.53
N ASP A 106 -11.43 17.50 -7.20
CA ASP A 106 -10.85 18.50 -8.11
C ASP A 106 -9.93 17.91 -9.18
N GLY A 107 -9.62 16.61 -9.11
CA GLY A 107 -8.71 15.92 -10.03
C GLY A 107 -9.26 15.85 -11.46
N LEU A 108 -8.41 16.15 -12.46
CA LEU A 108 -8.75 16.03 -13.89
C LEU A 108 -9.17 14.60 -14.26
N ASP A 109 -8.60 13.60 -13.62
CA ASP A 109 -8.89 12.19 -13.87
C ASP A 109 -10.37 11.87 -13.65
N PHE A 110 -11.01 12.44 -12.62
CA PHE A 110 -12.43 12.22 -12.31
C PHE A 110 -13.37 13.09 -13.14
N ARG A 111 -12.84 14.10 -13.85
CA ARG A 111 -13.63 14.92 -14.80
C ARG A 111 -13.59 14.37 -16.22
N LEU A 112 -12.60 13.56 -16.56
CA LEU A 112 -12.34 13.10 -17.92
C LEU A 112 -12.65 11.62 -18.13
N LEU A 113 -12.51 10.77 -17.09
CA LEU A 113 -12.63 9.32 -17.23
C LEU A 113 -14.10 8.86 -17.13
N GLU A 114 -14.55 8.13 -18.14
CA GLU A 114 -15.88 7.52 -18.19
C GLU A 114 -15.77 5.98 -18.39
N PRO A 115 -16.61 5.17 -17.72
CA PRO A 115 -17.57 5.53 -16.68
C PRO A 115 -16.91 5.81 -15.34
N LEU A 116 -17.33 6.89 -14.68
CA LEU A 116 -16.77 7.38 -13.43
C LEU A 116 -16.78 6.32 -12.31
N SER A 117 -17.87 5.53 -12.23
CA SER A 117 -17.99 4.43 -11.26
C SER A 117 -16.87 3.37 -11.42
N LEU A 118 -16.43 3.12 -12.64
CA LEU A 118 -15.35 2.18 -12.91
C LEU A 118 -13.99 2.76 -12.46
N ALA A 119 -13.78 4.06 -12.68
CA ALA A 119 -12.59 4.75 -12.19
C ALA A 119 -12.51 4.67 -10.66
N ILE A 120 -13.57 5.08 -9.95
CA ILE A 120 -13.68 4.98 -8.49
C ILE A 120 -13.41 3.55 -8.02
N ALA A 121 -14.00 2.54 -8.67
CA ALA A 121 -13.79 1.14 -8.30
C ALA A 121 -12.32 0.72 -8.40
N PHE A 122 -11.60 1.12 -9.45
CA PHE A 122 -10.18 0.80 -9.60
C PHE A 122 -9.30 1.50 -8.56
N PHE A 123 -9.59 2.78 -8.27
CA PHE A 123 -8.82 3.55 -7.28
C PHE A 123 -8.99 3.01 -5.86
N ILE A 124 -10.06 2.28 -5.57
CA ILE A 124 -10.26 1.56 -4.30
C ILE A 124 -9.70 0.13 -4.38
N ALA A 125 -9.98 -0.60 -5.48
CA ALA A 125 -9.64 -2.02 -5.60
C ALA A 125 -8.14 -2.28 -5.69
N ILE A 126 -7.37 -1.40 -6.34
CA ILE A 126 -5.92 -1.57 -6.49
C ILE A 126 -5.20 -1.47 -5.12
N PRO A 127 -5.39 -0.42 -4.30
CA PRO A 127 -4.81 -0.38 -2.96
C PRO A 127 -5.33 -1.50 -2.04
N ALA A 128 -6.61 -1.87 -2.16
CA ALA A 128 -7.17 -2.99 -1.41
C ALA A 128 -6.51 -4.32 -1.77
N GLY A 129 -6.36 -4.60 -3.06
CA GLY A 129 -5.69 -5.79 -3.58
C GLY A 129 -4.21 -5.84 -3.19
N CYS A 130 -3.52 -4.69 -3.24
CA CYS A 130 -2.13 -4.56 -2.82
C CYS A 130 -1.98 -4.88 -1.32
N GLY A 131 -2.81 -4.29 -0.46
CA GLY A 131 -2.82 -4.56 0.98
C GLY A 131 -3.13 -6.03 1.30
N PHE A 132 -4.14 -6.61 0.64
CA PHE A 132 -4.46 -8.04 0.78
C PHE A 132 -3.28 -8.92 0.39
N ALA A 133 -2.67 -8.69 -0.77
CA ALA A 133 -1.55 -9.49 -1.27
C ALA A 133 -0.30 -9.39 -0.37
N ILE A 134 0.02 -8.20 0.12
CA ILE A 134 1.13 -7.98 1.07
C ILE A 134 0.89 -8.82 2.32
N SER A 135 -0.24 -8.64 2.97
CA SER A 135 -0.53 -9.31 4.25
C SER A 135 -0.62 -10.83 4.09
N ALA A 136 -1.30 -11.34 3.07
CA ALA A 136 -1.40 -12.76 2.80
C ALA A 136 -0.01 -13.38 2.54
N SER A 137 0.83 -12.71 1.73
CA SER A 137 2.17 -13.19 1.42
C SER A 137 3.11 -13.15 2.63
N VAL A 138 3.02 -12.12 3.46
CA VAL A 138 3.80 -12.02 4.71
C VAL A 138 3.42 -13.13 5.68
N GLU A 139 2.11 -13.37 5.91
CA GLU A 139 1.66 -14.43 6.81
C GLU A 139 2.11 -15.81 6.32
N ARG A 140 1.98 -16.08 5.01
CA ARG A 140 2.45 -17.33 4.40
C ARG A 140 3.95 -17.53 4.58
N ARG A 141 4.76 -16.51 4.26
CA ARG A 141 6.22 -16.60 4.42
C ARG A 141 6.66 -16.71 5.86
N PHE A 142 5.89 -16.18 6.82
CA PHE A 142 6.18 -16.38 8.24
C PHE A 142 5.89 -17.80 8.69
N ALA A 143 4.82 -18.44 8.21
CA ALA A 143 4.56 -19.84 8.47
C ALA A 143 5.66 -20.75 7.90
N GLU A 144 6.05 -20.52 6.63
CA GLU A 144 7.17 -21.25 5.98
C GLU A 144 8.53 -21.02 6.69
N ALA A 145 8.71 -19.85 7.29
CA ALA A 145 9.96 -19.47 7.96
C ALA A 145 10.12 -20.10 9.35
N ASP A 146 9.03 -20.42 10.02
CA ASP A 146 9.04 -21.15 11.29
C ASP A 146 9.39 -22.65 11.07
N GLU A 147 9.20 -23.17 9.85
CA GLU A 147 9.57 -24.55 9.44
C GLU A 147 11.06 -24.74 9.07
N GLY A 148 11.89 -23.73 9.19
CA GLY A 148 13.38 -23.87 9.16
C GLY A 148 14.05 -23.86 7.79
N THR A 149 13.38 -23.52 6.69
CA THR A 149 13.84 -23.79 5.31
C THR A 149 14.63 -22.66 4.62
N GLN A 150 14.93 -21.52 5.25
CA GLN A 150 15.63 -20.41 4.57
C GLN A 150 17.03 -20.15 5.07
N THR A 151 18.00 -20.16 4.14
CA THR A 151 19.41 -19.83 4.34
C THR A 151 19.62 -18.36 4.73
N SER A 152 20.63 -18.13 5.59
CA SER A 152 20.92 -16.84 6.25
C SER A 152 21.27 -15.67 5.28
N ALA A 153 21.67 -15.93 4.05
CA ALA A 153 22.16 -14.90 3.11
C ALA A 153 21.04 -14.19 2.33
N THR A 154 19.88 -14.82 2.14
CA THR A 154 18.78 -14.29 1.31
C THR A 154 18.06 -13.08 1.90
N TRP A 155 18.13 -12.84 3.21
CA TRP A 155 17.47 -11.70 3.83
C TRP A 155 18.10 -10.34 3.47
N MET A 156 19.41 -10.30 3.19
CA MET A 156 20.09 -9.04 2.80
C MET A 156 19.60 -8.53 1.45
N VAL A 157 19.42 -9.43 0.48
CA VAL A 157 18.88 -9.09 -0.85
C VAL A 157 17.48 -8.51 -0.74
N GLY A 158 16.65 -9.03 0.17
CA GLY A 158 15.29 -8.53 0.40
C GLY A 158 15.23 -7.12 1.01
N LEU A 159 16.35 -6.53 1.44
CA LEU A 159 16.40 -5.16 1.94
C LEU A 159 16.78 -4.13 0.87
N ILE A 160 17.30 -4.57 -0.28
CA ILE A 160 17.72 -3.67 -1.37
C ILE A 160 16.60 -2.69 -1.78
N PRO A 161 15.33 -3.11 -1.90
CA PRO A 161 14.26 -2.20 -2.29
C PRO A 161 13.98 -1.05 -1.31
N LEU A 162 14.57 -1.05 -0.11
CA LEU A 162 14.45 0.09 0.82
C LEU A 162 14.96 1.40 0.20
N VAL A 163 15.91 1.32 -0.73
CA VAL A 163 16.42 2.50 -1.44
C VAL A 163 15.31 3.23 -2.22
N LEU A 164 14.29 2.50 -2.67
CA LEU A 164 13.15 3.08 -3.39
C LEU A 164 12.32 4.04 -2.53
N LEU A 165 12.42 3.94 -1.21
CA LEU A 165 11.74 4.88 -0.31
C LEU A 165 12.24 6.32 -0.45
N LEU A 166 13.42 6.53 -1.01
CA LEU A 166 13.90 7.88 -1.33
C LEU A 166 12.98 8.62 -2.32
N VAL A 167 12.29 7.88 -3.17
CA VAL A 167 11.33 8.43 -4.16
C VAL A 167 10.06 8.96 -3.48
N THR A 168 9.69 8.42 -2.30
CA THR A 168 8.50 8.86 -1.56
C THR A 168 8.70 10.18 -0.79
N GLY A 169 9.87 10.77 -0.92
CA GLY A 169 10.22 12.02 -0.25
C GLY A 169 10.45 11.87 1.26
N PRO A 170 10.62 13.01 1.98
CA PRO A 170 11.00 12.98 3.40
C PRO A 170 9.98 12.27 4.30
N SER A 171 8.69 12.38 4.00
CA SER A 171 7.60 11.75 4.77
C SER A 171 7.65 10.22 4.72
N GLY A 172 7.86 9.65 3.54
CA GLY A 172 7.98 8.20 3.37
C GLY A 172 9.25 7.65 4.02
N VAL A 173 10.36 8.36 3.89
CA VAL A 173 11.62 8.01 4.56
C VAL A 173 11.47 8.06 6.08
N ALA A 174 10.84 9.11 6.61
CA ALA A 174 10.59 9.24 8.04
C ALA A 174 9.69 8.11 8.57
N LEU A 175 8.60 7.79 7.89
CA LEU A 175 7.70 6.70 8.27
C LEU A 175 8.42 5.35 8.25
N ALA A 176 9.26 5.09 7.25
CA ALA A 176 10.07 3.89 7.18
C ALA A 176 11.08 3.82 8.32
N ALA A 177 11.76 4.92 8.63
CA ALA A 177 12.72 5.00 9.74
C ALA A 177 12.03 4.76 11.09
N ILE A 178 10.86 5.36 11.32
CA ILE A 178 10.04 5.13 12.53
C ILE A 178 9.65 3.66 12.63
N THR A 179 9.19 3.05 11.53
CA THR A 179 8.73 1.66 11.50
C THR A 179 9.88 0.69 11.79
N ILE A 180 11.03 0.89 11.14
CA ILE A 180 12.22 0.07 11.35
C ILE A 180 12.76 0.30 12.77
N GLY A 181 12.84 1.55 13.22
CA GLY A 181 13.29 1.92 14.54
C GLY A 181 12.42 1.30 15.65
N ALA A 182 11.10 1.39 15.52
CA ALA A 182 10.16 0.74 16.45
C ALA A 182 10.37 -0.77 16.51
N GLY A 183 10.57 -1.42 15.37
CA GLY A 183 10.87 -2.86 15.30
C GLY A 183 12.22 -3.23 15.94
N LEU A 184 13.23 -2.38 15.84
CA LEU A 184 14.53 -2.57 16.49
C LEU A 184 14.42 -2.38 18.00
N VAL A 185 13.76 -1.32 18.47
CA VAL A 185 13.53 -1.04 19.90
C VAL A 185 12.75 -2.17 20.55
N ALA A 186 11.67 -2.63 19.92
CA ALA A 186 10.87 -3.76 20.41
C ALA A 186 11.70 -5.06 20.56
N ARG A 187 12.81 -5.16 19.85
CA ARG A 187 13.69 -6.32 19.87
C ARG A 187 14.85 -6.20 20.86
N SER A 188 15.36 -4.97 21.04
CA SER A 188 16.53 -4.69 21.87
C SER A 188 16.16 -4.45 23.34
N VAL A 189 14.93 -4.05 23.61
CA VAL A 189 14.44 -3.76 24.96
C VAL A 189 13.39 -4.81 25.35
N PRO A 190 13.72 -5.75 26.26
CA PRO A 190 12.76 -6.80 26.67
C PRO A 190 11.43 -6.25 27.16
N MET A 191 11.45 -5.12 27.86
CA MET A 191 10.26 -4.44 28.35
C MET A 191 9.37 -3.89 27.20
N ALA A 192 9.98 -3.43 26.11
CA ALA A 192 9.23 -2.97 24.93
C ALA A 192 8.50 -4.13 24.25
N SER A 193 9.09 -5.32 24.19
CA SER A 193 8.43 -6.51 23.61
C SER A 193 7.23 -6.97 24.44
N VAL A 194 7.30 -6.85 25.77
CA VAL A 194 6.19 -7.15 26.69
C VAL A 194 5.05 -6.12 26.52
N ILE A 195 5.38 -4.83 26.44
CA ILE A 195 4.40 -3.77 26.20
C ILE A 195 3.72 -3.96 24.85
N TRP A 196 4.51 -4.24 23.79
CA TRP A 196 3.99 -4.44 22.42
C TRP A 196 3.03 -5.64 22.30
N GLY A 197 3.25 -6.67 23.11
CA GLY A 197 2.36 -7.85 23.21
C GLY A 197 1.25 -7.70 24.23
N SER A 198 1.20 -6.62 25.01
CA SER A 198 0.19 -6.43 26.04
C SER A 198 -1.19 -6.24 25.44
N THR A 199 -2.20 -6.77 26.11
CA THR A 199 -3.62 -6.65 25.69
C THR A 199 -4.03 -5.19 25.54
N THR A 200 -3.58 -4.33 26.44
CA THR A 200 -3.88 -2.89 26.41
C THR A 200 -3.31 -2.24 25.15
N PHE A 201 -2.04 -2.51 24.81
CA PHE A 201 -1.42 -1.95 23.62
C PHE A 201 -2.09 -2.43 22.32
N VAL A 202 -2.48 -3.70 22.27
CA VAL A 202 -3.23 -4.26 21.14
C VAL A 202 -4.59 -3.56 20.97
N TRP A 203 -5.29 -3.27 22.07
CA TRP A 203 -6.57 -2.56 22.01
C TRP A 203 -6.41 -1.09 21.59
N ILE A 204 -5.38 -0.40 22.09
CA ILE A 204 -5.04 0.96 21.65
C ILE A 204 -4.76 0.96 20.14
N GLY A 205 -3.96 0.02 19.63
CA GLY A 205 -3.67 -0.10 18.22
C GLY A 205 -4.92 -0.38 17.36
N ARG A 206 -5.81 -1.25 17.83
CA ARG A 206 -7.11 -1.51 17.16
C ARG A 206 -7.98 -0.27 17.11
N LEU A 207 -8.04 0.48 18.22
CA LEU A 207 -8.80 1.72 18.26
C LEU A 207 -8.22 2.76 17.30
N ALA A 208 -6.90 2.92 17.28
CA ALA A 208 -6.24 3.82 16.34
C ALA A 208 -6.53 3.45 14.88
N LEU A 209 -6.44 2.16 14.52
CA LEU A 209 -6.79 1.70 13.17
C LEU A 209 -8.27 1.94 12.85
N ALA A 210 -9.17 1.72 13.79
CA ALA A 210 -10.60 1.97 13.61
C ALA A 210 -10.88 3.47 13.40
N VAL A 211 -10.23 4.35 14.15
CA VAL A 211 -10.35 5.80 13.98
C VAL A 211 -9.84 6.25 12.60
N ILE A 212 -8.65 5.78 12.19
CA ILE A 212 -8.10 6.09 10.87
C ILE A 212 -9.03 5.57 9.76
N ALA A 213 -9.54 4.35 9.89
CA ALA A 213 -10.48 3.79 8.92
C ALA A 213 -11.80 4.58 8.87
N ALA A 214 -12.32 5.03 10.01
CA ALA A 214 -13.52 5.86 10.06
C ALA A 214 -13.30 7.22 9.38
N ILE A 215 -12.18 7.89 9.67
CA ILE A 215 -11.83 9.17 9.01
C ILE A 215 -11.69 8.97 7.50
N ALA A 216 -10.95 7.95 7.07
CA ALA A 216 -10.78 7.65 5.66
C ALA A 216 -12.11 7.30 4.98
N SER A 217 -13.01 6.57 5.66
CA SER A 217 -14.35 6.26 5.13
C SER A 217 -15.20 7.50 4.94
N VAL A 218 -15.18 8.43 5.90
CA VAL A 218 -15.93 9.70 5.80
C VAL A 218 -15.39 10.54 4.65
N ALA A 219 -14.07 10.72 4.56
CA ALA A 219 -13.44 11.46 3.48
C ALA A 219 -13.80 10.83 2.12
N LEU A 220 -13.60 9.52 1.97
CA LEU A 220 -13.89 8.80 0.74
C LEU A 220 -15.37 8.94 0.28
N VAL A 221 -16.32 8.88 1.24
CA VAL A 221 -17.75 9.05 0.92
C VAL A 221 -18.05 10.48 0.52
N GLN A 222 -17.43 11.47 1.18
CA GLN A 222 -17.61 12.89 0.82
C GLN A 222 -17.07 13.17 -0.58
N ASP A 223 -15.82 12.72 -0.87
CA ASP A 223 -15.19 12.91 -2.16
C ASP A 223 -16.01 12.22 -3.29
N ILE A 224 -16.47 10.98 -3.07
CA ILE A 224 -17.33 10.29 -4.04
C ILE A 224 -18.67 11.01 -4.24
N ALA A 225 -19.28 11.52 -3.17
CA ALA A 225 -20.56 12.23 -3.27
C ALA A 225 -20.43 13.59 -3.98
N GLU A 226 -19.25 14.21 -3.94
CA GLU A 226 -18.97 15.46 -4.65
C GLU A 226 -18.70 15.22 -6.15
N ILE A 227 -18.19 14.04 -6.50
CA ILE A 227 -17.87 13.65 -7.88
C ILE A 227 -19.11 13.16 -8.65
N LEU A 228 -20.07 12.51 -7.97
CA LEU A 228 -21.32 11.94 -8.56
C LEU A 228 -22.43 12.94 -8.65
#